data_1c10cdd0e6b13595f183ba7127a92dba
#
_entry.id   1c10cdd0e6b13595f183ba7127a92dba
#
_cell.length_a   1.000
_cell.length_b   1.000
_cell.length_c   1.000
_cell.angle_alpha   90.00
_cell.angle_beta   90.00
_cell.angle_gamma   90.00
#
_symmetry.space_group_name_H-M   'P 1'
#
loop_
_entity.id
_entity.type
_entity.pdbx_description
1 polymer ?
#
loop_
_entity_poly.entity_id
_entity_poly.type
_entity_poly.pdbx_seq_one_letter_code
_entity_poly.pdbx_strand_id
1 'polypeptide(L)'
;RTHTSPIQIRYMLDKKEPPIRIIAPGRVYRVDSDATHSPMFHQAEGLWVEEGVTFAVLKAVFTDFIRRFFERDDLQVRFRPSFFPFTEPSAEIDIMGENGKWLEVGGCGMVHPNVLKNVNIDPEKYTGFAFGIGLDRFAMLRYNVNDLRLFFDNDLNFLKQFAK
;
A
#
# COMPACT_ATOMS: atom_id res chain seq x y z
N ARG A 1 13.68 8.30 -5.86
CA ARG A 1 12.85 7.09 -5.68
C ARG A 1 11.37 7.51 -5.61
N THR A 2 10.56 7.06 -6.56
CA THR A 2 9.12 7.40 -6.66
C THR A 2 8.19 6.41 -5.96
N HIS A 3 8.69 5.21 -5.64
CA HIS A 3 7.99 4.16 -4.88
C HIS A 3 8.98 3.17 -4.26
N THR A 4 8.53 2.34 -3.33
CA THR A 4 9.36 1.36 -2.61
C THR A 4 9.45 0.00 -3.31
N SER A 5 8.76 -0.20 -4.44
CA SER A 5 8.70 -1.48 -5.18
C SER A 5 10.06 -2.10 -5.55
N PRO A 6 11.13 -1.34 -5.86
CA PRO A 6 12.43 -1.95 -6.14
C PRO A 6 13.00 -2.81 -5.01
N ILE A 7 12.56 -2.57 -3.76
CA ILE A 7 12.95 -3.41 -2.61
C ILE A 7 12.39 -4.82 -2.75
N GLN A 8 11.17 -4.96 -3.26
CA GLN A 8 10.54 -6.27 -3.50
C GLN A 8 11.36 -7.11 -4.47
N ILE A 9 11.82 -6.50 -5.58
CA ILE A 9 12.65 -7.17 -6.59
C ILE A 9 13.99 -7.62 -5.99
N ARG A 10 14.67 -6.73 -5.27
CA ARG A 10 15.95 -7.04 -4.62
C ARG A 10 15.82 -8.15 -3.61
N TYR A 11 14.75 -8.13 -2.81
CA TYR A 11 14.49 -9.16 -1.82
C TYR A 11 14.22 -10.53 -2.48
N MET A 12 13.42 -10.56 -3.56
CA MET A 12 13.17 -11.80 -4.31
C MET A 12 14.45 -12.36 -4.93
N LEU A 13 15.32 -11.51 -5.47
CA LEU A 13 16.62 -11.92 -6.02
C LEU A 13 17.57 -12.48 -4.94
N ASP A 14 17.52 -11.94 -3.74
CA ASP A 14 18.34 -12.39 -2.61
C ASP A 14 17.77 -13.68 -1.98
N LYS A 15 16.48 -13.70 -1.71
CA LYS A 15 15.77 -14.84 -1.10
C LYS A 15 15.68 -16.06 -2.02
N LYS A 16 15.52 -15.84 -3.32
CA LYS A 16 15.45 -16.81 -4.43
C LYS A 16 14.23 -17.72 -4.45
N GLU A 17 13.76 -18.18 -3.31
CA GLU A 17 12.67 -19.17 -3.22
C GLU A 17 11.52 -18.70 -2.33
N PRO A 18 10.25 -18.87 -2.76
CA PRO A 18 9.09 -18.73 -1.90
C PRO A 18 9.07 -19.79 -0.76
N PRO A 19 8.35 -19.53 0.35
CA PRO A 19 7.45 -18.40 0.54
C PRO A 19 8.17 -17.09 0.83
N ILE A 20 7.67 -16.00 0.21
CA ILE A 20 8.17 -14.64 0.40
C ILE A 20 7.04 -13.78 0.93
N ARG A 21 7.23 -13.17 2.09
CA ARG A 21 6.27 -12.26 2.71
C ARG A 21 7.04 -11.11 3.34
N ILE A 22 6.89 -9.91 2.77
CA ILE A 22 7.61 -8.72 3.24
C ILE A 22 6.73 -7.49 3.21
N ILE A 23 7.09 -6.54 4.08
CA ILE A 23 6.64 -5.14 4.04
C ILE A 23 7.87 -4.26 3.86
N ALA A 24 7.79 -3.33 2.93
CA ALA A 24 8.87 -2.42 2.56
C ALA A 24 8.46 -0.96 2.76
N PRO A 25 8.62 -0.38 3.96
CA PRO A 25 8.38 1.04 4.18
C PRO A 25 9.57 1.89 3.73
N GLY A 26 9.30 3.13 3.35
CA GLY A 26 10.34 4.08 3.01
C GLY A 26 9.83 5.43 2.52
N ARG A 27 10.74 6.40 2.45
CA ARG A 27 10.45 7.70 1.86
C ARG A 27 10.44 7.62 0.35
N VAL A 28 9.49 8.31 -0.27
CA VAL A 28 9.35 8.42 -1.71
C VAL A 28 9.14 9.88 -2.12
N TYR A 29 9.41 10.19 -3.38
CA TYR A 29 9.45 11.57 -3.86
C TYR A 29 8.70 11.67 -5.19
N ARG A 30 7.75 12.61 -5.27
CA ARG A 30 6.96 12.91 -6.48
C ARG A 30 6.78 14.40 -6.63
N VAL A 31 6.53 14.86 -7.85
CA VAL A 31 6.29 16.29 -8.13
C VAL A 31 4.81 16.60 -7.87
N ASP A 32 4.41 16.56 -6.60
CA ASP A 32 3.05 16.88 -6.14
C ASP A 32 3.14 17.72 -4.87
N SER A 33 2.29 18.77 -4.75
CA SER A 33 2.27 19.63 -3.56
C SER A 33 0.92 20.30 -3.42
N ASP A 34 0.07 19.79 -2.53
CA ASP A 34 -1.19 20.38 -2.10
C ASP A 34 -1.54 19.97 -0.66
N ALA A 35 -2.76 20.22 -0.20
CA ALA A 35 -3.20 19.83 1.15
C ALA A 35 -3.22 18.31 1.40
N THR A 36 -3.23 17.50 0.33
CA THR A 36 -3.29 16.04 0.37
C THR A 36 -2.05 15.34 -0.20
N HIS A 37 -1.14 16.11 -0.79
CA HIS A 37 0.09 15.63 -1.40
C HIS A 37 1.30 16.44 -0.95
N SER A 38 2.40 15.74 -0.70
CA SER A 38 3.71 16.32 -0.39
C SER A 38 4.75 15.82 -1.39
N PRO A 39 5.72 16.66 -1.80
CA PRO A 39 6.83 16.22 -2.65
C PRO A 39 7.62 15.05 -2.06
N MET A 40 7.65 14.93 -0.74
CA MET A 40 8.18 13.79 0.00
C MET A 40 7.08 13.23 0.89
N PHE A 41 6.87 11.93 0.86
CA PHE A 41 5.95 11.22 1.75
C PHE A 41 6.45 9.82 2.06
N HIS A 42 5.78 9.13 2.97
CA HIS A 42 6.13 7.77 3.36
C HIS A 42 5.17 6.79 2.68
N GLN A 43 5.75 5.75 2.09
CA GLN A 43 5.01 4.66 1.47
C GLN A 43 5.39 3.34 2.15
N ALA A 44 4.44 2.44 2.28
CA ALA A 44 4.70 1.05 2.60
C ALA A 44 4.11 0.17 1.50
N GLU A 45 4.90 -0.79 1.03
CA GLU A 45 4.44 -1.81 0.09
C GLU A 45 4.56 -3.19 0.70
N GLY A 46 3.55 -4.02 0.45
CA GLY A 46 3.55 -5.43 0.83
C GLY A 46 3.71 -6.33 -0.38
N LEU A 47 4.41 -7.43 -0.20
CA LEU A 47 4.55 -8.51 -1.18
C LEU A 47 4.35 -9.86 -0.50
N TRP A 48 3.52 -10.69 -1.11
CA TRP A 48 3.37 -12.09 -0.74
C TRP A 48 3.45 -12.97 -1.99
N VAL A 49 4.44 -13.87 -2.06
CA VAL A 49 4.62 -14.85 -3.14
C VAL A 49 4.70 -16.24 -2.54
N GLU A 50 3.79 -17.12 -2.97
CA GLU A 50 3.70 -18.50 -2.49
C GLU A 50 2.81 -19.33 -3.45
N GLU A 51 2.77 -20.65 -3.30
CA GLU A 51 1.82 -21.48 -4.05
C GLU A 51 0.36 -21.17 -3.64
N GLY A 52 -0.53 -21.06 -4.62
CA GLY A 52 -1.97 -20.89 -4.37
C GLY A 52 -2.41 -19.51 -3.87
N VAL A 53 -1.55 -18.50 -3.89
CA VAL A 53 -1.94 -17.12 -3.57
C VAL A 53 -2.85 -16.57 -4.66
N THR A 54 -3.99 -16.00 -4.27
CA THR A 54 -5.02 -15.52 -5.19
C THR A 54 -5.41 -14.07 -4.91
N PHE A 55 -6.09 -13.44 -5.86
CA PHE A 55 -6.68 -12.11 -5.68
C PHE A 55 -7.72 -12.08 -4.54
N ALA A 56 -8.40 -13.19 -4.29
CA ALA A 56 -9.33 -13.31 -3.15
C ALA A 56 -8.58 -13.23 -1.80
N VAL A 57 -7.41 -13.85 -1.71
CA VAL A 57 -6.53 -13.75 -0.52
C VAL A 57 -6.06 -12.31 -0.33
N LEU A 58 -5.62 -11.62 -1.39
CA LEU A 58 -5.26 -10.21 -1.33
C LEU A 58 -6.41 -9.36 -0.78
N LYS A 59 -7.62 -9.53 -1.31
CA LYS A 59 -8.80 -8.79 -0.86
C LYS A 59 -9.09 -9.04 0.62
N ALA A 60 -9.03 -10.29 1.07
CA ALA A 60 -9.28 -10.66 2.45
C ALA A 60 -8.24 -10.05 3.40
N VAL A 61 -6.95 -10.21 3.09
CA VAL A 61 -5.84 -9.68 3.90
C VAL A 61 -5.90 -8.16 4.01
N PHE A 62 -6.12 -7.48 2.88
CA PHE A 62 -6.15 -6.02 2.87
C PHE A 62 -7.41 -5.46 3.58
N THR A 63 -8.56 -6.10 3.41
CA THR A 63 -9.79 -5.70 4.11
C THR A 63 -9.66 -5.87 5.63
N ASP A 64 -9.09 -6.99 6.09
CA ASP A 64 -8.82 -7.21 7.51
C ASP A 64 -7.83 -6.18 8.07
N PHE A 65 -6.75 -5.90 7.32
CA PHE A 65 -5.79 -4.85 7.69
C PHE A 65 -6.47 -3.48 7.84
N ILE A 66 -7.27 -3.06 6.87
CA ILE A 66 -7.98 -1.76 6.90
C ILE A 66 -8.88 -1.66 8.14
N ARG A 67 -9.70 -2.67 8.40
CA ARG A 67 -10.61 -2.68 9.54
C ARG A 67 -9.87 -2.60 10.86
N ARG A 68 -8.82 -3.39 11.03
CA ARG A 68 -7.97 -3.35 12.24
C ARG A 68 -7.26 -2.02 12.39
N PHE A 69 -6.71 -1.47 11.31
CA PHE A 69 -5.98 -0.21 11.36
C PHE A 69 -6.86 0.96 11.78
N PHE A 70 -8.09 1.03 11.26
CA PHE A 70 -9.05 2.08 11.60
C PHE A 70 -9.92 1.74 12.82
N GLU A 71 -9.78 0.52 13.39
CA GLU A 71 -10.59 0.02 14.51
C GLU A 71 -12.11 0.07 14.21
N ARG A 72 -12.49 -0.28 12.97
CA ARG A 72 -13.86 -0.21 12.45
C ARG A 72 -14.20 -1.44 11.62
N ASP A 73 -14.97 -2.35 12.20
CA ASP A 73 -15.42 -3.59 11.54
C ASP A 73 -16.44 -3.32 10.42
N ASP A 74 -17.19 -2.21 10.53
CA ASP A 74 -18.22 -1.77 9.58
C ASP A 74 -17.63 -1.06 8.33
N LEU A 75 -16.33 -0.78 8.32
CA LEU A 75 -15.70 0.00 7.26
C LEU A 75 -15.81 -0.71 5.91
N GLN A 76 -16.45 -0.03 4.94
CA GLN A 76 -16.61 -0.56 3.60
C GLN A 76 -15.34 -0.33 2.79
N VAL A 77 -14.86 -1.41 2.16
CA VAL A 77 -13.68 -1.41 1.29
C VAL A 77 -14.10 -1.82 -0.11
N ARG A 78 -13.64 -1.08 -1.11
CA ARG A 78 -13.92 -1.34 -2.53
C ARG A 78 -12.61 -1.50 -3.30
N PHE A 79 -12.60 -2.44 -4.22
CA PHE A 79 -11.51 -2.65 -5.16
C PHE A 79 -12.01 -2.27 -6.56
N ARG A 80 -11.42 -1.24 -7.16
CA ARG A 80 -11.73 -0.79 -8.52
C ARG A 80 -10.68 -1.31 -9.50
N PRO A 81 -11.05 -1.85 -10.67
CA PRO A 81 -10.09 -2.18 -11.71
C PRO A 81 -9.17 -0.99 -12.05
N SER A 82 -7.88 -1.26 -12.17
CA SER A 82 -6.86 -0.27 -12.51
C SER A 82 -5.77 -0.92 -13.34
N PHE A 83 -4.72 -0.18 -13.66
CA PHE A 83 -3.58 -0.68 -14.40
C PHE A 83 -2.27 -0.26 -13.72
N PHE A 84 -1.43 -1.26 -13.44
CA PHE A 84 -0.03 -1.06 -13.07
C PHE A 84 0.83 -2.01 -13.90
N PRO A 85 2.00 -1.59 -14.42
CA PRO A 85 2.78 -2.39 -15.36
C PRO A 85 3.38 -3.66 -14.73
N PHE A 86 3.38 -3.78 -13.42
CA PHE A 86 3.98 -4.88 -12.66
C PHE A 86 2.95 -5.79 -11.97
N THR A 87 1.65 -5.54 -12.18
CA THR A 87 0.56 -6.38 -11.65
C THR A 87 -0.52 -6.64 -12.70
N GLU A 88 -1.13 -7.85 -12.66
CA GLU A 88 -2.25 -8.25 -13.51
C GLU A 88 -3.04 -9.40 -12.83
N PRO A 89 -4.33 -9.20 -12.47
CA PRO A 89 -5.07 -7.94 -12.52
C PRO A 89 -4.59 -6.92 -11.49
N SER A 90 -4.84 -5.65 -11.78
CA SER A 90 -4.55 -4.53 -10.90
C SER A 90 -5.83 -3.89 -10.38
N ALA A 91 -5.78 -3.34 -9.17
CA ALA A 91 -6.89 -2.61 -8.59
C ALA A 91 -6.42 -1.44 -7.73
N GLU A 92 -7.21 -0.38 -7.71
CA GLU A 92 -7.15 0.65 -6.69
C GLU A 92 -8.08 0.29 -5.53
N ILE A 93 -7.68 0.67 -4.33
CA ILE A 93 -8.40 0.36 -3.09
C ILE A 93 -8.98 1.64 -2.54
N ASP A 94 -10.29 1.65 -2.37
CA ASP A 94 -11.01 2.76 -1.77
C ASP A 94 -11.68 2.31 -0.45
N ILE A 95 -11.79 3.25 0.50
CA ILE A 95 -12.58 3.09 1.71
C ILE A 95 -13.71 4.12 1.73
N MET A 96 -14.83 3.79 2.41
CA MET A 96 -15.92 4.71 2.60
C MET A 96 -15.59 5.70 3.71
N GLY A 97 -15.47 6.98 3.36
CA GLY A 97 -15.31 8.05 4.34
C GLY A 97 -16.61 8.37 5.09
N GLU A 98 -16.49 9.06 6.22
CA GLU A 98 -17.65 9.45 7.07
C GLU A 98 -18.67 10.33 6.34
N ASN A 99 -18.23 11.07 5.33
CA ASN A 99 -19.09 11.90 4.47
C ASN A 99 -19.78 11.13 3.35
N GLY A 100 -19.73 9.79 3.34
CA GLY A 100 -20.29 8.93 2.31
C GLY A 100 -19.55 8.96 0.96
N LYS A 101 -18.35 9.53 0.91
CA LYS A 101 -17.51 9.53 -0.28
C LYS A 101 -16.44 8.46 -0.23
N TRP A 102 -16.17 7.85 -1.37
CA TRP A 102 -15.06 6.94 -1.52
C TRP A 102 -13.73 7.69 -1.53
N LEU A 103 -12.79 7.21 -0.73
CA LEU A 103 -11.44 7.75 -0.61
C LEU A 103 -10.45 6.67 -1.04
N GLU A 104 -9.66 6.97 -2.06
CA GLU A 104 -8.56 6.09 -2.48
C GLU A 104 -7.47 6.05 -1.42
N VAL A 105 -7.03 4.85 -1.05
CA VAL A 105 -6.04 4.64 0.00
C VAL A 105 -4.82 3.83 -0.47
N GLY A 106 -4.88 3.23 -1.66
CA GLY A 106 -3.73 2.50 -2.21
C GLY A 106 -4.03 1.77 -3.49
N GLY A 107 -2.99 1.19 -4.06
CA GLY A 107 -3.04 0.30 -5.21
C GLY A 107 -2.60 -1.11 -4.87
N CYS A 108 -3.11 -2.09 -5.59
CA CYS A 108 -2.76 -3.50 -5.39
C CYS A 108 -2.93 -4.31 -6.68
N GLY A 109 -2.46 -5.56 -6.66
CA GLY A 109 -2.70 -6.50 -7.75
C GLY A 109 -1.94 -7.79 -7.58
N MET A 110 -2.23 -8.75 -8.45
CA MET A 110 -1.42 -9.96 -8.57
C MET A 110 -0.11 -9.61 -9.27
N VAL A 111 0.99 -10.10 -8.74
CA VAL A 111 2.33 -9.88 -9.34
C VAL A 111 2.34 -10.44 -10.76
N HIS A 112 2.72 -9.59 -11.73
CA HIS A 112 2.75 -9.99 -13.12
C HIS A 112 3.74 -11.15 -13.33
N PRO A 113 3.38 -12.21 -14.09
CA PRO A 113 4.25 -13.39 -14.31
C PRO A 113 5.67 -13.02 -14.79
N ASN A 114 5.81 -12.00 -15.61
CA ASN A 114 7.12 -11.54 -16.08
C ASN A 114 8.00 -11.00 -14.96
N VAL A 115 7.41 -10.42 -13.90
CA VAL A 115 8.16 -9.97 -12.71
C VAL A 115 8.77 -11.18 -12.00
N LEU A 116 8.00 -12.25 -11.82
CA LEU A 116 8.49 -13.49 -11.20
C LEU A 116 9.59 -14.14 -12.07
N LYS A 117 9.39 -14.23 -13.39
CA LYS A 117 10.40 -14.74 -14.33
C LYS A 117 11.72 -13.97 -14.25
N ASN A 118 11.64 -12.63 -14.18
CA ASN A 118 12.82 -11.77 -14.12
C ASN A 118 13.65 -11.93 -12.83
N VAL A 119 13.07 -12.51 -11.79
CA VAL A 119 13.76 -12.82 -10.52
C VAL A 119 13.99 -14.33 -10.34
N ASN A 120 13.85 -15.13 -11.41
CA ASN A 120 14.04 -16.57 -11.45
C ASN A 120 13.08 -17.36 -10.51
N ILE A 121 11.86 -16.86 -10.32
CA ILE A 121 10.78 -17.56 -9.64
C ILE A 121 9.82 -18.11 -10.71
N ASP A 122 9.50 -19.40 -10.65
CA ASP A 122 8.61 -20.07 -11.60
C ASP A 122 7.15 -19.60 -11.44
N PRO A 123 6.58 -18.85 -12.42
CA PRO A 123 5.21 -18.36 -12.34
C PRO A 123 4.14 -19.44 -12.61
N GLU A 124 4.51 -20.62 -13.08
CA GLU A 124 3.57 -21.74 -13.22
C GLU A 124 3.33 -22.43 -11.87
N LYS A 125 4.31 -22.33 -10.97
CA LYS A 125 4.23 -22.90 -9.62
C LYS A 125 3.79 -21.88 -8.58
N TYR A 126 4.29 -20.66 -8.67
CA TYR A 126 4.09 -19.63 -7.67
C TYR A 126 3.29 -18.44 -8.22
N THR A 127 2.39 -17.95 -7.40
CA THR A 127 1.67 -16.71 -7.62
C THR A 127 1.94 -15.74 -6.48
N GLY A 128 1.61 -14.48 -6.66
CA GLY A 128 1.78 -13.53 -5.58
C GLY A 128 0.91 -12.30 -5.76
N PHE A 129 0.76 -11.55 -4.70
CA PHE A 129 0.17 -10.22 -4.76
C PHE A 129 1.09 -9.17 -4.15
N ALA A 130 0.89 -7.93 -4.57
CA ALA A 130 1.51 -6.76 -3.96
C ALA A 130 0.46 -5.67 -3.73
N PHE A 131 0.74 -4.81 -2.75
CA PHE A 131 -0.03 -3.60 -2.51
C PHE A 131 0.89 -2.47 -2.08
N GLY A 132 0.45 -1.22 -2.31
CA GLY A 132 1.15 -0.02 -1.87
C GLY A 132 0.20 0.97 -1.24
N ILE A 133 0.59 1.54 -0.10
CA ILE A 133 -0.16 2.53 0.66
C ILE A 133 0.70 3.73 1.02
N GLY A 134 0.10 4.93 0.99
CA GLY A 134 0.71 6.15 1.53
C GLY A 134 0.48 6.25 3.02
N LEU A 135 1.54 6.10 3.82
CA LEU A 135 1.43 6.09 5.30
C LEU A 135 0.92 7.41 5.85
N ASP A 136 1.34 8.53 5.26
CA ASP A 136 0.89 9.87 5.67
C ASP A 136 -0.62 10.03 5.43
N ARG A 137 -1.14 9.49 4.32
CA ARG A 137 -2.58 9.47 4.02
C ARG A 137 -3.36 8.65 5.06
N PHE A 138 -2.83 7.50 5.43
CA PHE A 138 -3.42 6.66 6.48
C PHE A 138 -3.43 7.38 7.83
N ALA A 139 -2.35 8.08 8.17
CA ALA A 139 -2.28 8.89 9.39
C ALA A 139 -3.29 10.04 9.37
N MET A 140 -3.41 10.76 8.24
CA MET A 140 -4.44 11.81 8.08
C MET A 140 -5.84 11.27 8.38
N LEU A 141 -6.19 10.15 7.77
CA LEU A 141 -7.52 9.54 7.94
C LEU A 141 -7.76 9.03 9.36
N ARG A 142 -6.76 8.38 9.98
CA ARG A 142 -6.88 7.84 11.33
C ARG A 142 -7.01 8.93 12.39
N TYR A 143 -6.29 10.03 12.24
CA TYR A 143 -6.24 11.12 13.21
C TYR A 143 -7.08 12.35 12.82
N ASN A 144 -7.89 12.21 11.76
CA ASN A 144 -8.74 13.29 11.24
C ASN A 144 -7.96 14.60 10.96
N VAL A 145 -6.78 14.46 10.39
CA VAL A 145 -5.95 15.60 9.96
C VAL A 145 -6.30 15.92 8.51
N ASN A 146 -6.72 17.13 8.23
CA ASN A 146 -7.21 17.54 6.91
C ASN A 146 -6.16 18.19 6.00
N ASP A 147 -4.95 18.42 6.51
CA ASP A 147 -3.83 18.99 5.76
C ASP A 147 -2.54 18.21 6.08
N LEU A 148 -1.99 17.54 5.07
CA LEU A 148 -0.80 16.70 5.20
C LEU A 148 0.44 17.50 5.59
N ARG A 149 0.51 18.78 5.24
CA ARG A 149 1.65 19.65 5.53
C ARG A 149 1.89 19.82 7.03
N LEU A 150 0.82 19.73 7.84
CA LEU A 150 0.91 19.80 9.31
C LEU A 150 1.83 18.73 9.92
N PHE A 151 1.98 17.57 9.28
CA PHE A 151 2.94 16.56 9.75
C PHE A 151 4.40 16.96 9.57
N PHE A 152 4.68 17.97 8.72
CA PHE A 152 6.03 18.38 8.34
C PHE A 152 6.39 19.79 8.81
N ASP A 153 5.40 20.61 9.19
CA ASP A 153 5.59 22.01 9.62
C ASP A 153 6.26 22.15 10.98
N ASN A 154 6.34 21.06 11.74
CA ASN A 154 6.94 21.01 13.08
C ASN A 154 6.29 21.99 14.09
N ASP A 155 5.00 22.28 13.96
CA ASP A 155 4.25 23.10 14.90
C ASP A 155 4.03 22.34 16.22
N LEU A 156 4.55 22.87 17.32
CA LEU A 156 4.46 22.25 18.64
C LEU A 156 3.00 22.13 19.14
N ASN A 157 2.10 23.04 18.76
CA ASN A 157 0.70 22.97 19.17
C ASN A 157 0.00 21.81 18.43
N PHE A 158 0.31 21.62 17.15
CA PHE A 158 -0.17 20.45 16.39
C PHE A 158 0.38 19.15 16.99
N LEU A 159 1.68 19.08 17.28
CA LEU A 159 2.34 17.88 17.78
C LEU A 159 1.88 17.48 19.19
N LYS A 160 1.51 18.43 20.06
CA LYS A 160 1.03 18.16 21.43
C LYS A 160 -0.18 17.23 21.48
N GLN A 161 -1.04 17.20 20.47
CA GLN A 161 -2.21 16.32 20.42
C GLN A 161 -1.83 14.82 20.37
N PHE A 162 -0.61 14.49 19.96
CA PHE A 162 -0.09 13.12 19.89
C PHE A 162 0.80 12.75 21.09
N ALA A 163 1.07 13.71 22.00
CA ALA A 163 1.83 13.42 23.22
C ALA A 163 0.98 12.55 24.16
N LYS A 164 1.56 11.43 24.62
CA LYS A 164 0.97 10.56 25.64
C LYS A 164 1.45 10.98 27.01
#